data_e25888a0991be0e022ebfe5d0919fa7f
#
_entry.id   e25888a0991be0e022ebfe5d0919fa7f
#
_cell.length_a   1.000
_cell.length_b   1.000
_cell.length_c   1.000
_cell.angle_alpha   90.00
_cell.angle_beta   90.00
_cell.angle_gamma   90.00
#
_symmetry.space_group_name_H-M   'P 1'
#
loop_
_entity.id
_entity.type
_entity.pdbx_description
1 polymer ?
#
loop_
_entity_poly.entity_id
_entity_poly.type
_entity_poly.pdbx_seq_one_letter_code
_entity_poly.pdbx_strand_id
1 'polypeptide(L)'
;QYKPETYVGPDKLRVLVSLDLSKPQTMKPLDRNAGLKKQYTEGGRTVPVSWIRTFEGGRVFYTNLGHNASTYWNTTVLQHYLDGLQYALGDLKADATPSAKITREEVLAPPAP
;
A
#
# COMPACT_ATOMS: atom_id res chain seq x y z
N GLN A 1 11.60 -5.52 0.65
CA GLN A 1 10.66 -5.82 1.73
C GLN A 1 11.08 -5.03 2.96
N TYR A 2 10.25 -4.10 3.43
CA TYR A 2 10.54 -3.32 4.63
C TYR A 2 10.47 -4.21 5.89
N LYS A 3 11.28 -3.89 6.87
CA LYS A 3 11.23 -4.58 8.15
C LYS A 3 10.01 -4.09 8.95
N PRO A 4 9.26 -4.96 9.61
CA PRO A 4 8.07 -4.56 10.39
C PRO A 4 8.35 -3.46 11.41
N GLU A 5 9.51 -3.48 12.06
CA GLU A 5 9.92 -2.49 13.04
C GLU A 5 10.19 -1.09 12.45
N THR A 6 10.39 -0.98 11.13
CA THR A 6 10.58 0.30 10.44
C THR A 6 9.30 0.82 9.79
N TYR A 7 8.25 0.01 9.76
CA TYR A 7 6.95 0.42 9.25
C TYR A 7 6.22 1.30 10.27
N VAL A 8 6.00 2.54 9.91
CA VAL A 8 5.41 3.55 10.82
C VAL A 8 3.88 3.45 10.99
N GLY A 9 3.23 2.55 10.27
CA GLY A 9 1.82 2.23 10.46
C GLY A 9 0.81 3.17 9.78
N PRO A 10 -0.48 2.77 9.79
CA PRO A 10 -1.56 3.50 9.14
C PRO A 10 -1.93 4.82 9.84
N ASP A 11 -1.45 5.05 11.05
CA ASP A 11 -1.59 6.30 11.80
C ASP A 11 -0.74 7.44 11.24
N LYS A 12 0.26 7.12 10.42
CA LYS A 12 1.16 8.09 9.76
C LYS A 12 1.16 8.00 8.24
N LEU A 13 0.59 6.95 7.68
CA LEU A 13 0.61 6.66 6.25
C LEU A 13 -0.79 6.65 5.66
N ARG A 14 -0.96 7.26 4.48
CA ARG A 14 -2.11 6.99 3.63
C ARG A 14 -1.83 5.75 2.81
N VAL A 15 -2.36 4.61 3.22
CA VAL A 15 -2.22 3.35 2.49
C VAL A 15 -3.08 3.41 1.22
N LEU A 16 -2.47 3.12 0.08
CA LEU A 16 -3.13 3.12 -1.23
C LEU A 16 -3.48 1.72 -1.69
N VAL A 17 -2.56 0.78 -1.49
CA VAL A 17 -2.73 -0.63 -1.91
C VAL A 17 -2.26 -1.54 -0.79
N SER A 18 -3.05 -2.57 -0.51
CA SER A 18 -2.71 -3.65 0.42
C SER A 18 -2.96 -5.01 -0.21
N LEU A 19 -2.17 -6.00 0.20
CA LEU A 19 -2.49 -7.40 -0.08
C LEU A 19 -3.57 -7.86 0.90
N ASP A 20 -4.59 -8.51 0.36
CA ASP A 20 -5.65 -9.15 1.15
C ASP A 20 -5.24 -10.59 1.49
N LEU A 21 -4.87 -10.80 2.74
CA LEU A 21 -4.46 -12.11 3.24
C LEU A 21 -5.65 -13.02 3.64
N SER A 22 -6.88 -12.57 3.46
CA SER A 22 -8.05 -13.44 3.57
C SER A 22 -8.15 -14.42 2.40
N LYS A 23 -7.45 -14.13 1.30
CA LYS A 23 -7.42 -14.97 0.09
C LYS A 23 -6.35 -16.08 0.22
N PRO A 24 -6.71 -17.35 -0.05
CA PRO A 24 -5.74 -18.46 0.02
C PRO A 24 -4.49 -18.24 -0.86
N GLN A 25 -4.66 -17.63 -2.03
CA GLN A 25 -3.57 -17.36 -2.96
C GLN A 25 -2.50 -16.42 -2.38
N THR A 26 -2.92 -15.43 -1.58
CA THR A 26 -2.02 -14.47 -0.93
C THR A 26 -1.42 -15.03 0.36
N MET A 27 -2.11 -15.94 1.04
CA MET A 27 -1.62 -16.61 2.26
C MET A 27 -0.60 -17.69 1.99
N LYS A 28 -0.74 -18.46 0.91
CA LYS A 28 0.11 -19.61 0.58
C LYS A 28 1.62 -19.34 0.64
N PRO A 29 2.14 -18.21 0.14
CA PRO A 29 3.57 -17.90 0.26
C PRO A 29 4.04 -17.73 1.70
N LEU A 30 3.15 -17.38 2.64
CA LEU A 30 3.46 -17.20 4.05
C LEU A 30 3.51 -18.52 4.82
N ASP A 31 3.00 -19.62 4.25
CA ASP A 31 3.03 -20.94 4.89
C ASP A 31 4.44 -21.45 5.17
N ARG A 32 5.44 -20.91 4.45
CA ARG A 32 6.85 -21.22 4.66
C ARG A 32 7.49 -20.49 5.85
N ASN A 33 6.78 -19.51 6.43
CA ASN A 33 7.28 -18.71 7.54
C ASN A 33 6.16 -18.50 8.57
N ALA A 34 6.10 -19.39 9.56
CA ALA A 34 5.06 -19.39 10.59
C ALA A 34 5.03 -18.08 11.41
N GLY A 35 6.19 -17.47 11.66
CA GLY A 35 6.27 -16.21 12.39
C GLY A 35 5.62 -15.06 11.63
N LEU A 36 5.93 -14.89 10.36
CA LEU A 36 5.30 -13.88 9.50
C LEU A 36 3.81 -14.16 9.33
N LYS A 37 3.43 -15.42 9.12
CA LYS A 37 2.02 -15.81 8.99
C LYS A 37 1.23 -15.39 10.24
N LYS A 38 1.74 -15.69 11.43
CA LYS A 38 1.11 -15.30 12.70
C LYS A 38 0.98 -13.79 12.82
N GLN A 39 2.06 -13.05 12.59
CA GLN A 39 2.09 -11.59 12.65
C GLN A 39 1.02 -10.94 11.77
N TYR A 40 0.91 -11.37 10.51
CA TYR A 40 -0.07 -10.81 9.58
C TYR A 40 -1.50 -11.28 9.86
N THR A 41 -1.68 -12.48 10.39
CA THR A 41 -3.00 -12.98 10.78
C THR A 41 -3.55 -12.19 11.97
N GLU A 42 -2.71 -11.90 12.95
CA GLU A 42 -3.07 -11.11 14.14
C GLU A 42 -3.19 -9.61 13.82
N GLY A 43 -2.46 -9.11 12.82
CA GLY A 43 -2.42 -7.70 12.40
C GLY A 43 -3.54 -7.25 11.45
N GLY A 44 -4.65 -8.01 11.31
CA GLY A 44 -5.81 -7.59 10.50
C GLY A 44 -5.84 -8.13 9.07
N ARG A 45 -5.00 -9.10 8.72
CA ARG A 45 -4.97 -9.81 7.43
C ARG A 45 -4.75 -8.94 6.19
N THR A 46 -4.12 -7.80 6.35
CA THR A 46 -3.69 -6.96 5.23
C THR A 46 -2.23 -6.62 5.33
N VAL A 47 -1.55 -6.55 4.19
CA VAL A 47 -0.15 -6.09 4.11
C VAL A 47 -0.09 -4.89 3.19
N PRO A 48 0.16 -3.68 3.71
CA PRO A 48 0.35 -2.51 2.88
C PRO A 48 1.55 -2.70 1.93
N VAL A 49 1.34 -2.40 0.66
CA VAL A 49 2.36 -2.52 -0.39
C VAL A 49 2.59 -1.22 -1.13
N SER A 50 1.73 -0.23 -0.94
CA SER A 50 1.92 1.12 -1.46
C SER A 50 1.25 2.16 -0.56
N TRP A 51 1.90 3.31 -0.39
CA TRP A 51 1.37 4.42 0.40
C TRP A 51 1.97 5.76 0.01
N ILE A 52 1.29 6.82 0.43
CA ILE A 52 1.80 8.18 0.41
C ILE A 52 1.83 8.77 1.81
N ARG A 53 2.67 9.77 2.01
CA ARG A 53 2.71 10.61 3.22
C ARG A 53 3.33 11.96 2.92
N THR A 54 3.09 12.93 3.80
CA THR A 54 3.93 14.12 3.92
C THR A 54 5.00 13.89 4.98
N PHE A 55 6.20 14.38 4.75
CA PHE A 55 7.30 14.29 5.70
C PHE A 55 8.20 15.52 5.55
N GLU A 56 8.36 16.29 6.63
CA GLU A 56 9.19 17.49 6.67
C GLU A 56 8.92 18.47 5.51
N GLY A 57 7.65 18.67 5.17
CA GLY A 57 7.24 19.53 4.05
C GLY A 57 7.35 18.91 2.66
N GLY A 58 7.94 17.72 2.55
CA GLY A 58 8.02 16.96 1.31
C GLY A 58 6.88 15.96 1.15
N ARG A 59 6.74 15.44 -0.07
CA ARG A 59 5.81 14.36 -0.43
C ARG A 59 6.57 13.08 -0.69
N VAL A 60 6.07 11.98 -0.13
CA VAL A 60 6.67 10.66 -0.28
C VAL A 60 5.63 9.73 -0.90
N PHE A 61 6.01 9.08 -1.98
CA PHE A 61 5.30 7.94 -2.55
C PHE A 61 6.18 6.70 -2.42
N TYR A 62 5.60 5.64 -1.90
CA TYR A 62 6.25 4.34 -1.79
C TYR A 62 5.39 3.26 -2.46
N THR A 63 6.05 2.36 -3.17
CA THR A 63 5.44 1.12 -3.65
C THR A 63 6.49 0.02 -3.72
N ASN A 64 6.11 -1.21 -3.40
CA ASN A 64 6.93 -2.41 -3.58
C ASN A 64 6.38 -3.33 -4.69
N LEU A 65 5.41 -2.85 -5.47
CA LEU A 65 5.00 -3.55 -6.68
C LEU A 65 6.18 -3.62 -7.65
N GLY A 66 6.42 -4.78 -8.26
CA GLY A 66 7.57 -4.94 -9.14
C GLY A 66 8.04 -6.39 -9.19
N HIS A 67 9.37 -6.59 -9.34
CA HIS A 67 10.10 -7.85 -9.40
C HIS A 67 9.93 -8.58 -10.74
N ASN A 68 8.71 -8.90 -11.17
CA ASN A 68 8.46 -9.61 -12.43
C ASN A 68 8.28 -8.61 -13.58
N ALA A 69 8.83 -8.92 -14.76
CA ALA A 69 8.67 -8.10 -15.95
C ALA A 69 7.19 -7.83 -16.29
N SER A 70 6.32 -8.82 -16.09
CA SER A 70 4.87 -8.69 -16.32
C SER A 70 4.21 -7.59 -15.49
N THR A 71 4.74 -7.25 -14.31
CA THR A 71 4.22 -6.16 -13.48
C THR A 71 4.37 -4.82 -14.20
N TYR A 72 5.49 -4.62 -14.91
CA TYR A 72 5.79 -3.38 -15.65
C TYR A 72 5.05 -3.27 -16.99
N TRP A 73 4.33 -4.30 -17.39
CA TRP A 73 3.43 -4.28 -18.54
C TRP A 73 1.95 -4.19 -18.16
N ASN A 74 1.65 -4.21 -16.85
CA ASN A 74 0.30 -4.04 -16.35
C ASN A 74 -0.06 -2.55 -16.35
N THR A 75 -1.05 -2.17 -17.14
CA THR A 75 -1.45 -0.76 -17.32
C THR A 75 -1.93 -0.11 -16.02
N THR A 76 -2.60 -0.86 -15.14
CA THR A 76 -3.05 -0.36 -13.84
C THR A 76 -1.85 -0.06 -12.93
N VAL A 77 -0.82 -0.91 -12.94
CA VAL A 77 0.40 -0.67 -12.16
C VAL A 77 1.19 0.50 -12.74
N LEU A 78 1.29 0.61 -14.05
CA LEU A 78 1.94 1.75 -14.70
C LEU A 78 1.23 3.07 -14.38
N GLN A 79 -0.11 3.09 -14.39
CA GLN A 79 -0.87 4.27 -13.98
C GLN A 79 -0.59 4.62 -12.50
N HIS A 80 -0.56 3.62 -11.63
CA HIS A 80 -0.23 3.83 -10.22
C HIS A 80 1.16 4.41 -10.01
N TYR A 81 2.16 3.99 -10.79
CA TYR A 81 3.49 4.60 -10.77
C TYR A 81 3.47 6.04 -11.26
N LEU A 82 2.78 6.31 -12.36
CA LEU A 82 2.68 7.66 -12.91
C LEU A 82 2.05 8.63 -11.90
N ASP A 83 0.91 8.23 -11.33
CA ASP A 83 0.20 9.03 -10.32
C ASP A 83 1.07 9.28 -9.08
N GLY A 84 1.77 8.25 -8.62
CA GLY A 84 2.68 8.35 -7.48
C GLY A 84 3.87 9.28 -7.73
N LEU A 85 4.46 9.22 -8.93
CA LEU A 85 5.52 10.13 -9.33
C LEU A 85 5.02 11.57 -9.42
N GLN A 86 3.86 11.80 -10.06
CA GLN A 86 3.25 13.12 -10.17
C GLN A 86 2.88 13.69 -8.79
N TYR A 87 2.38 12.86 -7.87
CA TYR A 87 2.16 13.26 -6.49
C TYR A 87 3.47 13.68 -5.80
N ALA A 88 4.53 12.90 -5.91
CA ALA A 88 5.81 13.20 -5.28
C ALA A 88 6.44 14.49 -5.83
N LEU A 89 6.30 14.74 -7.14
CA LEU A 89 6.76 15.97 -7.79
C LEU A 89 5.85 17.19 -7.50
N GLY A 90 4.60 16.97 -7.11
CA GLY A 90 3.64 18.01 -6.79
C GLY A 90 2.68 18.39 -7.93
N ASP A 91 2.76 17.68 -9.04
CA ASP A 91 1.90 17.90 -10.21
C ASP A 91 0.49 17.32 -9.99
N LEU A 92 0.39 16.24 -9.21
CA LEU A 92 -0.88 15.63 -8.82
C LEU A 92 -1.16 15.89 -7.33
N LYS A 93 -2.30 16.49 -7.03
CA LYS A 93 -2.77 16.65 -5.65
C LYS A 93 -3.48 15.37 -5.21
N ALA A 94 -3.12 14.87 -4.04
CA ALA A 94 -3.81 13.75 -3.40
C ALA A 94 -3.92 13.99 -1.89
N ASP A 95 -4.99 13.47 -1.31
CA ASP A 95 -5.20 13.50 0.13
C ASP A 95 -4.27 12.50 0.83
N ALA A 96 -3.28 13.02 1.55
CA ALA A 96 -2.33 12.22 2.34
C ALA A 96 -2.75 12.04 3.80
N THR A 97 -4.01 12.32 4.16
CA THR A 97 -4.53 12.04 5.49
C THR A 97 -4.28 10.57 5.84
N PRO A 98 -3.64 10.27 6.98
CA PRO A 98 -3.35 8.90 7.37
C PRO A 98 -4.58 7.99 7.38
N SER A 99 -4.44 6.77 6.91
CA SER A 99 -5.55 5.82 6.74
C SER A 99 -6.34 5.56 8.02
N ALA A 100 -5.69 5.59 9.19
CA ALA A 100 -6.37 5.42 10.48
C ALA A 100 -7.31 6.58 10.85
N LYS A 101 -7.22 7.72 10.16
CA LYS A 101 -8.02 8.92 10.41
C LYS A 101 -9.19 9.09 9.43
N ILE A 102 -9.32 8.21 8.45
CA ILE A 102 -10.41 8.26 7.47
C ILE A 102 -11.52 7.28 7.83
N THR A 103 -12.75 7.64 7.47
CA THR A 103 -13.91 6.76 7.69
C THR A 103 -13.91 5.61 6.69
N ARG A 104 -14.58 4.51 7.03
CA ARG A 104 -14.70 3.34 6.15
C ARG A 104 -15.43 3.67 4.84
N GLU A 105 -16.37 4.61 4.87
CA GLU A 105 -17.12 5.04 3.69
C GLU A 105 -16.22 5.73 2.66
N GLU A 106 -15.26 6.53 3.12
CA GLU A 106 -14.28 7.18 2.24
C GLU A 106 -13.36 6.17 1.54
N VAL A 107 -13.10 5.03 2.19
CA VAL A 107 -12.22 3.96 1.66
C VAL A 107 -12.95 3.09 0.63
N LEU A 108 -14.25 2.96 0.73
CA LEU A 108 -15.09 2.08 -0.10
C LEU A 108 -15.75 2.79 -1.29
N ALA A 109 -15.35 4.00 -1.62
CA ALA A 109 -15.82 4.66 -2.82
C ALA A 109 -15.64 3.72 -4.03
N PRO A 110 -16.69 3.47 -4.82
CA PRO A 110 -16.60 2.58 -5.96
C PRO A 110 -15.60 3.15 -6.96
N PRO A 111 -14.88 2.30 -7.72
CA PRO A 111 -14.03 2.77 -8.81
C PRO A 111 -14.89 3.59 -9.78
N ALA A 112 -14.35 4.69 -10.24
CA ALA A 112 -14.99 5.47 -11.28
C ALA A 112 -15.26 4.58 -12.51
N PRO A 113 -16.38 4.76 -13.21
CA PRO A 113 -16.74 3.96 -14.37
C PRO A 113 -15.70 4.06 -15.50
#